data_bcba3270a832f16966b8c66ff6d8e967
#
_entry.id   bcba3270a832f16966b8c66ff6d8e967
#
_cell.length_a   1.000
_cell.length_b   1.000
_cell.length_c   1.000
_cell.angle_alpha   90.00
_cell.angle_beta   90.00
_cell.angle_gamma   90.00
#
_symmetry.space_group_name_H-M   'P 1'
#
loop_
_entity.id
_entity.type
_entity.pdbx_description
1 polymer ?
#
loop_
_entity_poly.entity_id
_entity_poly.type
_entity_poly.pdbx_seq_one_letter_code
_entity_poly.pdbx_strand_id
1 'polypeptide(L)'
;MKNVINTINLLFISTVMVNGCSETIVSNNDNKNQTQANEWQLIWADEFDNEILDEEKWNIMLWRPGQVNNELQAYTAEENNIFIENGNLEIQALYQPGFTGTDNSGNEYTADYTSGRLNTAGRSEWTYGRFEIRAKLPDGRGSWPAIWMLGSSISTIGWPACGEIDIMEHVGYDQGVIHASIHTTDYNHNLDTQKSGSITIPTVSDSFHVYTLEWSPTYLYFLVDDVPFHFVYNDGQNDQNKWPFDNDVFIILNIAVGGDWGGVQGVNNSAFPMRMLVDYVRVYEATDQHQDVDVTFQVNMKNELVNGTGLRISGGSLGAGHPGGIAMEDIDGDGVWSVTLSLPKGSVHTYKYRNGYFPDSWNSGWEILTDECGVDESNNRQLITSVRDTILPPVCFSSCTDCD
;
A
#
# COMPACT_ATOMS: atom_id res chain seq x y z
N MET A 1 36.19 -58.14 -13.85
CA MET A 1 37.31 -58.62 -13.01
C MET A 1 37.65 -57.51 -12.01
N LYS A 2 37.66 -57.93 -10.74
CA LYS A 2 38.26 -57.28 -9.54
C LYS A 2 37.70 -55.95 -9.08
N ASN A 3 36.86 -55.97 -8.04
CA ASN A 3 37.10 -56.02 -6.59
C ASN A 3 37.36 -54.56 -6.03
N VAL A 4 36.40 -53.94 -5.36
CA VAL A 4 36.03 -53.95 -3.91
C VAL A 4 37.23 -53.79 -2.96
N ILE A 5 37.22 -52.73 -2.18
CA ILE A 5 37.54 -52.76 -0.75
C ILE A 5 36.87 -51.54 -0.06
N ASN A 6 36.02 -51.86 0.91
CA ASN A 6 35.50 -50.97 1.98
C ASN A 6 36.61 -50.61 2.97
N THR A 7 36.58 -49.41 3.50
CA THR A 7 37.27 -49.14 4.76
C THR A 7 36.30 -48.36 5.69
N ILE A 8 35.86 -49.06 6.73
CA ILE A 8 35.13 -48.55 7.88
C ILE A 8 36.17 -47.97 8.84
N ASN A 9 36.01 -46.71 9.23
CA ASN A 9 36.71 -46.15 10.38
C ASN A 9 35.75 -45.86 11.50
N LEU A 10 35.85 -46.68 12.55
CA LEU A 10 35.29 -46.42 13.88
C LEU A 10 36.05 -45.24 14.50
N LEU A 11 35.31 -44.28 15.03
CA LEU A 11 35.86 -43.31 15.96
C LEU A 11 35.15 -43.38 17.31
N PHE A 12 36.00 -43.45 18.31
CA PHE A 12 35.70 -43.59 19.73
C PHE A 12 34.85 -42.44 20.30
N ILE A 13 33.86 -42.81 21.11
CA ILE A 13 33.08 -41.94 21.97
C ILE A 13 33.90 -41.73 23.25
N SER A 14 34.22 -40.48 23.59
CA SER A 14 34.60 -40.10 24.94
C SER A 14 33.48 -39.18 25.51
N THR A 15 32.76 -39.74 26.48
CA THR A 15 31.73 -39.04 27.22
C THR A 15 32.39 -38.13 28.26
N VAL A 16 32.18 -36.83 28.16
CA VAL A 16 32.37 -35.89 29.26
C VAL A 16 31.01 -35.32 29.64
N MET A 17 30.52 -35.71 30.79
CA MET A 17 29.38 -35.07 31.42
C MET A 17 29.82 -33.72 31.99
N VAL A 18 29.23 -32.64 31.50
CA VAL A 18 29.22 -31.37 32.19
C VAL A 18 27.77 -30.95 32.36
N ASN A 19 27.30 -30.95 33.60
CA ASN A 19 26.02 -30.34 33.99
C ASN A 19 26.13 -28.84 33.81
N GLY A 20 25.36 -28.31 32.86
CA GLY A 20 25.14 -26.89 32.69
C GLY A 20 23.71 -26.67 32.17
N CYS A 21 22.90 -25.94 32.90
CA CYS A 21 21.58 -25.50 32.48
C CYS A 21 21.66 -24.92 31.06
N SER A 22 20.97 -25.59 30.15
CA SER A 22 20.68 -25.04 28.82
C SER A 22 19.39 -24.23 28.94
N GLU A 23 19.50 -22.93 29.10
CA GLU A 23 18.40 -22.03 28.79
C GLU A 23 18.22 -22.05 27.29
N THR A 24 17.14 -22.66 26.84
CA THR A 24 16.67 -22.59 25.46
C THR A 24 16.22 -21.18 25.21
N ILE A 25 17.02 -20.39 24.52
CA ILE A 25 16.56 -19.12 23.94
C ILE A 25 15.52 -19.48 22.87
N VAL A 26 14.25 -19.46 23.26
CA VAL A 26 13.13 -19.49 22.32
C VAL A 26 13.14 -18.14 21.63
N SER A 27 13.49 -18.12 20.37
CA SER A 27 13.42 -16.90 19.56
C SER A 27 11.94 -16.49 19.47
N ASN A 28 11.63 -15.29 19.95
CA ASN A 28 10.29 -14.69 19.93
C ASN A 28 9.80 -14.30 18.50
N ASN A 29 10.34 -14.91 17.45
CA ASN A 29 9.90 -14.62 16.09
C ASN A 29 8.57 -15.26 15.69
N ASP A 30 8.16 -16.36 16.39
CA ASP A 30 6.90 -17.02 16.06
C ASP A 30 5.66 -16.30 16.61
N ASN A 31 5.82 -15.43 17.63
CA ASN A 31 4.70 -14.67 18.19
C ASN A 31 4.34 -13.41 17.37
N LYS A 32 5.26 -12.85 16.60
CA LYS A 32 4.95 -11.67 15.77
C LYS A 32 4.08 -12.01 14.57
N ASN A 33 4.26 -13.20 13.97
CA ASN A 33 3.42 -13.66 12.85
C ASN A 33 2.00 -14.08 13.29
N GLN A 34 1.81 -14.51 14.55
CA GLN A 34 0.49 -14.85 15.07
C GLN A 34 -0.34 -13.61 15.45
N THR A 35 0.29 -12.51 15.88
CA THR A 35 -0.41 -11.26 16.19
C THR A 35 -0.94 -10.58 14.94
N GLN A 36 -0.20 -10.58 13.82
CA GLN A 36 -0.67 -10.00 12.55
C GLN A 36 -1.85 -10.76 11.93
N ALA A 37 -1.91 -12.10 12.09
CA ALA A 37 -3.03 -12.91 11.59
C ALA A 37 -4.36 -12.62 12.30
N ASN A 38 -4.34 -12.00 13.49
CA ASN A 38 -5.53 -11.66 14.27
C ASN A 38 -6.02 -10.21 14.09
N GLU A 39 -5.31 -9.37 13.32
CA GLU A 39 -5.70 -7.98 13.12
C GLU A 39 -6.84 -7.83 12.09
N TRP A 40 -6.96 -8.78 11.18
CA TRP A 40 -7.88 -8.71 10.06
C TRP A 40 -8.84 -9.91 10.05
N GLN A 41 -10.15 -9.65 9.98
CA GLN A 41 -11.19 -10.64 9.83
C GLN A 41 -11.76 -10.59 8.41
N LEU A 42 -11.74 -11.72 7.69
CA LEU A 42 -12.35 -11.83 6.36
C LEU A 42 -13.86 -11.63 6.49
N ILE A 43 -14.39 -10.66 5.74
CA ILE A 43 -15.84 -10.33 5.73
C ILE A 43 -16.48 -10.55 4.37
N TRP A 44 -15.70 -10.53 3.29
CA TRP A 44 -16.18 -10.78 1.93
C TRP A 44 -15.06 -11.35 1.07
N ALA A 45 -15.41 -12.26 0.16
CA ALA A 45 -14.45 -12.78 -0.80
C ALA A 45 -15.14 -13.23 -2.09
N ASP A 46 -14.37 -13.21 -3.18
CA ASP A 46 -14.64 -14.01 -4.38
C ASP A 46 -13.35 -14.71 -4.79
N GLU A 47 -13.36 -16.04 -4.70
CA GLU A 47 -12.23 -16.91 -5.03
C GLU A 47 -12.29 -17.42 -6.48
N PHE A 48 -13.34 -17.03 -7.22
CA PHE A 48 -13.62 -17.43 -8.60
C PHE A 48 -13.57 -18.95 -8.85
N ASP A 49 -13.95 -19.73 -7.83
CA ASP A 49 -14.01 -21.21 -7.89
C ASP A 49 -15.19 -21.75 -8.72
N ASN A 50 -16.16 -20.90 -9.08
CA ASN A 50 -17.30 -21.25 -9.89
C ASN A 50 -16.95 -21.23 -11.39
N GLU A 51 -17.73 -21.90 -12.23
CA GLU A 51 -17.55 -21.87 -13.70
C GLU A 51 -18.09 -20.58 -14.36
N ILE A 52 -18.91 -19.82 -13.62
CA ILE A 52 -19.53 -18.57 -14.09
C ILE A 52 -19.38 -17.47 -13.06
N LEU A 53 -19.35 -16.23 -13.55
CA LEU A 53 -19.28 -15.05 -12.71
C LEU A 53 -20.52 -14.95 -11.79
N ASP A 54 -20.30 -14.62 -10.52
CA ASP A 54 -21.36 -14.39 -9.55
C ASP A 54 -21.97 -12.99 -9.74
N GLU A 55 -23.13 -12.94 -10.41
CA GLU A 55 -23.84 -11.69 -10.67
C GLU A 55 -24.47 -11.07 -9.39
N GLU A 56 -24.49 -11.78 -8.26
CA GLU A 56 -24.88 -11.18 -6.97
C GLU A 56 -23.74 -10.34 -6.39
N LYS A 57 -22.50 -10.61 -6.79
CA LYS A 57 -21.30 -9.86 -6.38
C LYS A 57 -20.89 -8.81 -7.41
N TRP A 58 -21.01 -9.11 -8.71
CA TRP A 58 -20.45 -8.30 -9.78
C TRP A 58 -21.47 -7.82 -10.77
N ASN A 59 -21.30 -6.58 -11.25
CA ASN A 59 -21.97 -6.05 -12.42
C ASN A 59 -20.98 -5.99 -13.59
N ILE A 60 -21.39 -6.40 -14.77
CA ILE A 60 -20.65 -6.20 -16.01
C ILE A 60 -21.05 -4.86 -16.62
N MET A 61 -20.08 -4.03 -16.97
CA MET A 61 -20.31 -2.70 -17.53
C MET A 61 -20.26 -2.75 -19.06
N LEU A 62 -21.28 -2.15 -19.71
CA LEU A 62 -21.34 -2.02 -21.16
C LEU A 62 -21.11 -0.56 -21.55
N TRP A 63 -19.92 -0.25 -22.02
CA TRP A 63 -19.53 1.11 -22.41
C TRP A 63 -19.01 1.14 -23.84
N ARG A 64 -19.38 2.19 -24.56
CA ARG A 64 -18.82 2.47 -25.89
C ARG A 64 -17.39 3.02 -25.78
N PRO A 65 -16.57 2.96 -26.87
CA PRO A 65 -15.27 3.61 -26.94
C PRO A 65 -15.35 5.12 -26.62
N GLY A 66 -14.31 5.65 -26.00
CA GLY A 66 -14.19 7.09 -25.70
C GLY A 66 -15.14 7.60 -24.62
N GLN A 67 -15.70 6.72 -23.81
CA GLN A 67 -16.58 7.11 -22.69
C GLN A 67 -15.84 7.97 -21.67
N VAL A 68 -14.60 7.61 -21.34
CA VAL A 68 -13.67 8.35 -20.45
C VAL A 68 -12.27 8.29 -21.07
N ASN A 69 -11.36 9.20 -20.70
CA ASN A 69 -9.91 9.19 -20.95
C ASN A 69 -9.51 8.87 -22.41
N ASN A 70 -10.38 9.14 -23.38
CA ASN A 70 -10.16 8.78 -24.80
C ASN A 70 -9.78 7.30 -25.03
N GLU A 71 -10.24 6.39 -24.15
CA GLU A 71 -9.99 4.96 -24.23
C GLU A 71 -10.63 4.36 -25.50
N LEU A 72 -9.92 3.40 -26.12
CA LEU A 72 -10.28 2.90 -27.45
C LEU A 72 -11.22 1.70 -27.44
N GLN A 73 -11.28 0.94 -26.33
CA GLN A 73 -12.11 -0.27 -26.22
C GLN A 73 -13.57 0.07 -25.97
N ALA A 74 -14.42 -0.82 -26.40
CA ALA A 74 -15.74 -1.02 -25.82
C ALA A 74 -15.63 -2.00 -24.64
N TYR A 75 -16.29 -1.73 -23.53
CA TYR A 75 -16.52 -2.74 -22.50
C TYR A 75 -17.77 -3.51 -22.81
N THR A 76 -17.66 -4.83 -22.81
CA THR A 76 -18.72 -5.74 -23.28
C THR A 76 -18.99 -6.86 -22.28
N ALA A 77 -20.11 -7.57 -22.45
CA ALA A 77 -20.44 -8.81 -21.74
C ALA A 77 -20.14 -10.07 -22.59
N GLU A 78 -19.31 -9.92 -23.63
CA GLU A 78 -18.95 -11.08 -24.46
C GLU A 78 -18.14 -12.10 -23.62
N GLU A 79 -18.46 -13.38 -23.77
CA GLU A 79 -17.77 -14.48 -23.06
C GLU A 79 -16.24 -14.50 -23.30
N ASN A 80 -15.78 -13.87 -24.38
CA ASN A 80 -14.35 -13.74 -24.67
C ASN A 80 -13.69 -12.54 -23.97
N ASN A 81 -14.46 -11.64 -23.36
CA ASN A 81 -13.91 -10.50 -22.62
C ASN A 81 -13.91 -10.72 -21.11
N ILE A 82 -14.88 -11.51 -20.59
CA ILE A 82 -15.01 -11.80 -19.16
C ILE A 82 -15.42 -13.27 -19.02
N PHE A 83 -14.58 -14.07 -18.39
CA PHE A 83 -14.88 -15.48 -18.16
C PHE A 83 -14.09 -16.01 -16.96
N ILE A 84 -14.47 -17.17 -16.45
CA ILE A 84 -13.72 -17.88 -15.39
C ILE A 84 -13.09 -19.12 -16.01
N GLU A 85 -11.79 -19.25 -15.85
CA GLU A 85 -11.03 -20.40 -16.31
C GLU A 85 -9.95 -20.79 -15.27
N ASN A 86 -9.85 -22.08 -14.97
CA ASN A 86 -8.87 -22.64 -14.04
C ASN A 86 -8.87 -21.96 -12.65
N GLY A 87 -10.03 -21.57 -12.14
CA GLY A 87 -10.18 -20.90 -10.84
C GLY A 87 -9.70 -19.44 -10.85
N ASN A 88 -9.69 -18.78 -12.02
CA ASN A 88 -9.36 -17.36 -12.10
C ASN A 88 -10.44 -16.64 -12.90
N LEU A 89 -10.78 -15.43 -12.48
CA LEU A 89 -11.47 -14.49 -13.35
C LEU A 89 -10.46 -14.00 -14.40
N GLU A 90 -10.80 -14.18 -15.68
CA GLU A 90 -10.05 -13.61 -16.79
C GLU A 90 -10.79 -12.41 -17.37
N ILE A 91 -10.13 -11.26 -17.36
CA ILE A 91 -10.54 -10.06 -18.09
C ILE A 91 -9.62 -9.96 -19.30
N GLN A 92 -10.20 -10.03 -20.50
CA GLN A 92 -9.46 -10.09 -21.75
C GLN A 92 -9.79 -8.92 -22.66
N ALA A 93 -8.76 -8.16 -23.05
CA ALA A 93 -8.86 -7.21 -24.14
C ALA A 93 -8.52 -7.88 -25.48
N LEU A 94 -9.31 -7.57 -26.52
CA LEU A 94 -9.21 -8.13 -27.86
C LEU A 94 -9.07 -7.03 -28.91
N TYR A 95 -8.30 -7.29 -29.97
CA TYR A 95 -8.33 -6.50 -31.19
C TYR A 95 -9.31 -7.15 -32.18
N GLN A 96 -10.47 -6.53 -32.37
CA GLN A 96 -11.60 -7.01 -33.18
C GLN A 96 -12.12 -5.88 -34.08
N PRO A 97 -11.41 -5.50 -35.15
CA PRO A 97 -11.80 -4.38 -35.99
C PRO A 97 -13.19 -4.51 -36.54
N GLY A 98 -14.02 -3.48 -36.34
CA GLY A 98 -15.40 -3.43 -36.81
C GLY A 98 -16.38 -4.17 -35.90
N PHE A 99 -16.04 -4.49 -34.67
CA PHE A 99 -16.99 -4.98 -33.67
C PHE A 99 -18.12 -3.96 -33.49
N THR A 100 -19.38 -4.45 -33.45
CA THR A 100 -20.56 -3.62 -33.19
C THR A 100 -21.26 -4.08 -31.92
N GLY A 101 -21.68 -3.14 -31.10
CA GLY A 101 -22.36 -3.41 -29.84
C GLY A 101 -23.32 -2.30 -29.46
N THR A 102 -23.90 -2.45 -28.27
CA THR A 102 -24.84 -1.48 -27.69
C THR A 102 -24.39 -1.17 -26.24
N ASP A 103 -24.33 0.11 -25.89
CA ASP A 103 -24.00 0.53 -24.51
C ASP A 103 -25.20 0.40 -23.55
N ASN A 104 -24.97 0.61 -22.25
CA ASN A 104 -26.03 0.55 -21.23
C ASN A 104 -27.20 1.54 -21.46
N SER A 105 -27.00 2.55 -22.30
CA SER A 105 -28.05 3.53 -22.66
C SER A 105 -28.80 3.15 -23.92
N GLY A 106 -28.46 2.02 -24.55
CA GLY A 106 -29.06 1.54 -25.78
C GLY A 106 -28.50 2.18 -27.05
N ASN A 107 -27.35 2.87 -26.99
CA ASN A 107 -26.71 3.46 -28.16
C ASN A 107 -25.86 2.42 -28.89
N GLU A 108 -26.06 2.24 -30.19
CA GLU A 108 -25.19 1.43 -31.04
C GLU A 108 -23.82 2.11 -31.23
N TYR A 109 -22.75 1.30 -31.26
CA TYR A 109 -21.39 1.76 -31.52
C TYR A 109 -20.62 0.75 -32.37
N THR A 110 -19.52 1.23 -32.94
CA THR A 110 -18.49 0.39 -33.56
C THR A 110 -17.18 0.60 -32.82
N ALA A 111 -16.43 -0.48 -32.59
CA ALA A 111 -15.14 -0.48 -31.93
C ALA A 111 -14.14 -1.37 -32.67
N ASP A 112 -12.86 -1.05 -32.53
CA ASP A 112 -11.77 -1.92 -32.99
C ASP A 112 -11.18 -2.77 -31.86
N TYR A 113 -11.51 -2.43 -30.61
CA TYR A 113 -11.09 -3.15 -29.43
C TYR A 113 -12.29 -3.43 -28.54
N THR A 114 -12.31 -4.62 -27.93
CA THR A 114 -13.26 -4.97 -26.87
C THR A 114 -12.49 -5.35 -25.62
N SER A 115 -13.10 -5.19 -24.44
CA SER A 115 -12.52 -5.54 -23.16
C SER A 115 -13.60 -5.79 -22.11
N GLY A 116 -13.18 -6.19 -20.90
CA GLY A 116 -14.04 -6.38 -19.74
C GLY A 116 -13.87 -5.27 -18.70
N ARG A 117 -14.99 -4.90 -18.07
CA ARG A 117 -15.04 -4.06 -16.87
C ARG A 117 -16.13 -4.55 -15.93
N LEU A 118 -15.75 -4.81 -14.70
CA LEU A 118 -16.60 -5.32 -13.62
C LEU A 118 -16.61 -4.34 -12.47
N ASN A 119 -17.71 -4.28 -11.71
CA ASN A 119 -17.75 -3.55 -10.44
C ASN A 119 -18.70 -4.19 -9.43
N THR A 120 -18.56 -3.81 -8.16
CA THR A 120 -19.41 -4.26 -7.06
C THR A 120 -20.48 -3.22 -6.65
N ALA A 121 -20.67 -2.15 -7.40
CA ALA A 121 -21.60 -1.06 -7.09
C ALA A 121 -23.03 -1.55 -6.83
N GLY A 122 -23.61 -1.17 -5.68
CA GLY A 122 -24.94 -1.62 -5.27
C GLY A 122 -25.06 -3.11 -4.95
N ARG A 123 -23.95 -3.86 -4.99
CA ARG A 123 -23.85 -5.27 -4.57
C ARG A 123 -23.09 -5.40 -3.27
N SER A 124 -21.87 -4.86 -3.24
CA SER A 124 -21.01 -4.82 -2.08
C SER A 124 -20.20 -3.52 -2.10
N GLU A 125 -20.31 -2.78 -1.04
CA GLU A 125 -19.65 -1.48 -0.84
C GLU A 125 -19.09 -1.44 0.57
N TRP A 126 -17.99 -0.72 0.78
CA TRP A 126 -17.28 -0.71 2.04
C TRP A 126 -16.78 0.69 2.38
N THR A 127 -16.75 0.96 3.69
CA THR A 127 -15.97 2.07 4.27
C THR A 127 -14.93 1.44 5.19
N TYR A 128 -13.65 1.65 4.86
CA TYR A 128 -12.47 1.10 5.53
C TYR A 128 -12.29 -0.42 5.36
N GLY A 129 -11.12 -0.90 5.78
CA GLY A 129 -10.74 -2.30 5.74
C GLY A 129 -9.42 -2.58 5.04
N ARG A 130 -9.11 -3.86 4.88
CA ARG A 130 -8.00 -4.34 4.05
C ARG A 130 -8.58 -5.06 2.84
N PHE A 131 -8.11 -4.66 1.67
CA PHE A 131 -8.52 -5.17 0.37
C PHE A 131 -7.33 -5.87 -0.26
N GLU A 132 -7.46 -7.14 -0.58
CA GLU A 132 -6.42 -7.93 -1.24
C GLU A 132 -6.94 -8.47 -2.56
N ILE A 133 -6.26 -8.13 -3.63
CA ILE A 133 -6.55 -8.64 -4.96
C ILE A 133 -5.30 -9.33 -5.50
N ARG A 134 -5.39 -10.65 -5.70
CA ARG A 134 -4.29 -11.41 -6.27
C ARG A 134 -4.48 -11.52 -7.77
N ALA A 135 -3.60 -10.87 -8.51
CA ALA A 135 -3.73 -10.80 -9.96
C ALA A 135 -2.37 -10.92 -10.68
N LYS A 136 -2.46 -11.38 -11.95
CA LYS A 136 -1.38 -11.34 -12.93
C LYS A 136 -1.80 -10.41 -14.06
N LEU A 137 -0.95 -9.43 -14.38
CA LEU A 137 -1.27 -8.35 -15.30
C LEU A 137 -0.96 -8.71 -16.76
N PRO A 138 -1.62 -8.06 -17.73
CA PRO A 138 -1.32 -8.23 -19.13
C PRO A 138 0.08 -7.71 -19.47
N ASP A 139 0.71 -8.33 -20.45
CA ASP A 139 1.85 -7.78 -21.19
C ASP A 139 1.35 -7.18 -22.51
N GLY A 140 1.94 -6.06 -22.89
CA GLY A 140 1.69 -5.49 -24.21
C GLY A 140 1.39 -3.99 -24.21
N ARG A 141 2.12 -3.28 -25.07
CA ARG A 141 1.97 -1.83 -25.24
C ARG A 141 0.56 -1.48 -25.73
N GLY A 142 -0.07 -0.59 -24.97
CA GLY A 142 -1.45 -0.15 -25.18
C GLY A 142 -2.43 -0.72 -24.16
N SER A 143 -2.05 -1.71 -23.33
CA SER A 143 -2.85 -2.11 -22.17
C SER A 143 -2.77 -1.10 -21.04
N TRP A 144 -3.87 -0.98 -20.31
CA TRP A 144 -3.99 -0.19 -19.08
C TRP A 144 -4.93 -0.93 -18.13
N PRO A 145 -4.46 -2.01 -17.48
CA PRO A 145 -5.20 -2.70 -16.45
C PRO A 145 -5.28 -1.85 -15.17
N ALA A 146 -6.42 -1.95 -14.48
CA ALA A 146 -6.64 -1.28 -13.21
C ALA A 146 -7.43 -2.14 -12.23
N ILE A 147 -7.03 -2.06 -10.96
CA ILE A 147 -7.72 -2.52 -9.76
C ILE A 147 -7.92 -1.26 -8.91
N TRP A 148 -9.14 -0.80 -8.78
CA TRP A 148 -9.43 0.50 -8.23
C TRP A 148 -10.80 0.57 -7.56
N MET A 149 -11.09 1.67 -6.91
CA MET A 149 -12.31 1.89 -6.17
C MET A 149 -12.87 3.29 -6.44
N LEU A 150 -14.18 3.40 -6.43
CA LEU A 150 -14.87 4.67 -6.67
C LEU A 150 -15.94 4.88 -5.61
N GLY A 151 -16.10 6.13 -5.15
CA GLY A 151 -17.12 6.48 -4.16
C GLY A 151 -18.54 6.17 -4.64
N SER A 152 -19.33 5.52 -3.80
CA SER A 152 -20.73 5.11 -4.11
C SER A 152 -21.63 6.31 -4.42
N SER A 153 -21.24 7.50 -4.02
CA SER A 153 -21.90 8.76 -4.32
C SER A 153 -21.67 9.30 -5.75
N ILE A 154 -20.93 8.57 -6.61
CA ILE A 154 -20.56 9.00 -7.98
C ILE A 154 -21.76 9.51 -8.79
N SER A 155 -22.93 8.84 -8.67
CA SER A 155 -24.14 9.23 -9.42
C SER A 155 -24.79 10.52 -8.94
N THR A 156 -24.47 10.98 -7.74
CA THR A 156 -25.09 12.14 -7.07
C THR A 156 -24.20 13.36 -7.02
N ILE A 157 -22.91 13.18 -6.70
CA ILE A 157 -21.97 14.31 -6.57
C ILE A 157 -20.90 14.32 -7.67
N GLY A 158 -20.72 13.22 -8.40
CA GLY A 158 -19.80 13.14 -9.53
C GLY A 158 -18.32 13.01 -9.14
N TRP A 159 -17.50 12.73 -10.16
CA TRP A 159 -16.05 12.69 -10.05
C TRP A 159 -15.45 14.11 -10.19
N PRO A 160 -14.39 14.50 -9.47
CA PRO A 160 -13.63 13.67 -8.52
C PRO A 160 -14.13 13.79 -7.06
N ALA A 161 -15.22 14.50 -6.79
CA ALA A 161 -15.70 14.77 -5.45
C ALA A 161 -16.18 13.50 -4.70
N CYS A 162 -16.60 12.45 -5.43
CA CYS A 162 -16.95 11.15 -4.82
C CYS A 162 -15.76 10.40 -4.22
N GLY A 163 -14.53 10.75 -4.59
CA GLY A 163 -13.32 10.05 -4.24
C GLY A 163 -13.04 8.84 -5.13
N GLU A 164 -11.78 8.64 -5.49
CA GLU A 164 -11.25 7.50 -6.24
C GLU A 164 -9.97 7.02 -5.58
N ILE A 165 -9.80 5.70 -5.47
CA ILE A 165 -8.62 5.05 -4.90
C ILE A 165 -8.13 4.01 -5.91
N ASP A 166 -6.98 4.25 -6.53
CA ASP A 166 -6.36 3.34 -7.47
C ASP A 166 -5.37 2.46 -6.71
N ILE A 167 -5.79 1.21 -6.42
CA ILE A 167 -4.96 0.24 -5.68
C ILE A 167 -3.80 -0.22 -6.54
N MET A 168 -4.07 -0.45 -7.83
CA MET A 168 -3.09 -0.84 -8.82
C MET A 168 -3.48 -0.29 -10.18
N GLU A 169 -2.60 0.43 -10.81
CA GLU A 169 -2.63 0.75 -12.23
C GLU A 169 -1.29 0.37 -12.87
N HIS A 170 -1.35 -0.07 -14.11
CA HIS A 170 -0.18 -0.41 -14.92
C HIS A 170 -0.41 -0.02 -16.37
N VAL A 171 0.64 0.40 -17.06
CA VAL A 171 0.59 0.69 -18.49
C VAL A 171 1.61 -0.16 -19.25
N GLY A 172 1.16 -0.82 -20.30
CA GLY A 172 1.96 -1.82 -21.01
C GLY A 172 3.17 -1.27 -21.77
N TYR A 173 3.36 0.06 -21.85
CA TYR A 173 4.57 0.66 -22.38
C TYR A 173 5.65 0.89 -21.31
N ASP A 174 5.31 0.81 -20.02
CA ASP A 174 6.20 0.93 -18.87
C ASP A 174 6.10 -0.34 -18.02
N GLN A 175 6.48 -1.45 -18.64
CA GLN A 175 6.28 -2.78 -18.10
C GLN A 175 6.94 -2.98 -16.74
N GLY A 176 6.16 -3.49 -15.77
CA GLY A 176 6.61 -3.78 -14.42
C GLY A 176 6.56 -2.60 -13.45
N VAL A 177 6.14 -1.41 -13.87
CA VAL A 177 5.91 -0.28 -12.96
C VAL A 177 4.46 -0.24 -12.54
N ILE A 178 4.23 -0.45 -11.25
CA ILE A 178 2.91 -0.39 -10.62
C ILE A 178 2.73 1.00 -10.01
N HIS A 179 1.58 1.60 -10.26
CA HIS A 179 1.18 2.88 -9.71
C HIS A 179 0.00 2.70 -8.76
N ALA A 180 -0.05 3.52 -7.72
CA ALA A 180 -1.22 3.73 -6.88
C ALA A 180 -1.48 5.22 -6.74
N SER A 181 -2.75 5.62 -6.69
CA SER A 181 -3.13 7.03 -6.65
C SER A 181 -4.41 7.24 -5.83
N ILE A 182 -4.66 8.48 -5.45
CA ILE A 182 -5.98 8.93 -5.06
C ILE A 182 -6.39 10.15 -5.88
N HIS A 183 -7.71 10.23 -6.16
CA HIS A 183 -8.30 11.42 -6.78
C HIS A 183 -9.45 11.95 -5.94
N THR A 184 -9.39 13.25 -5.65
CA THR A 184 -10.38 14.02 -4.88
C THR A 184 -10.59 15.38 -5.52
N THR A 185 -11.46 16.21 -4.98
CA THR A 185 -11.66 17.56 -5.52
C THR A 185 -10.36 18.37 -5.58
N ASP A 186 -9.52 18.31 -4.53
CA ASP A 186 -8.28 19.07 -4.44
C ASP A 186 -7.08 18.31 -5.02
N TYR A 187 -7.16 16.98 -5.08
CA TYR A 187 -6.07 16.11 -5.54
C TYR A 187 -6.54 15.27 -6.72
N ASN A 188 -6.28 15.70 -7.95
CA ASN A 188 -6.64 14.92 -9.13
C ASN A 188 -5.77 15.27 -10.36
N HIS A 189 -5.76 14.38 -11.34
CA HIS A 189 -4.92 14.53 -12.53
C HIS A 189 -5.28 15.74 -13.42
N ASN A 190 -6.51 16.24 -13.39
CA ASN A 190 -6.87 17.45 -14.13
C ASN A 190 -6.22 18.71 -13.55
N LEU A 191 -5.83 18.66 -12.27
CA LEU A 191 -5.12 19.74 -11.57
C LEU A 191 -3.63 19.45 -11.40
N ASP A 192 -3.17 18.25 -11.83
CA ASP A 192 -1.80 17.77 -11.62
C ASP A 192 -1.41 17.73 -10.11
N THR A 193 -2.38 17.36 -9.26
CA THR A 193 -2.26 17.38 -7.79
C THR A 193 -2.58 16.03 -7.13
N GLN A 194 -2.89 14.98 -7.91
CA GLN A 194 -3.13 13.64 -7.38
C GLN A 194 -1.98 13.17 -6.49
N LYS A 195 -2.31 12.47 -5.42
CA LYS A 195 -1.29 11.84 -4.57
C LYS A 195 -1.01 10.45 -5.12
N SER A 196 0.19 10.25 -5.66
CA SER A 196 0.58 9.02 -6.34
C SER A 196 1.90 8.46 -5.80
N GLY A 197 2.03 7.14 -5.83
CA GLY A 197 3.27 6.41 -5.58
C GLY A 197 3.47 5.30 -6.61
N SER A 198 4.69 4.79 -6.72
CA SER A 198 4.99 3.68 -7.63
C SER A 198 6.04 2.74 -7.09
N ILE A 199 5.99 1.48 -7.56
CA ILE A 199 6.97 0.44 -7.27
C ILE A 199 7.27 -0.36 -8.54
N THR A 200 8.50 -0.84 -8.68
CA THR A 200 8.88 -1.67 -9.82
C THR A 200 8.85 -3.14 -9.44
N ILE A 201 8.01 -3.92 -10.09
CA ILE A 201 7.84 -5.37 -9.96
C ILE A 201 7.99 -6.01 -11.36
N PRO A 202 9.18 -6.43 -11.77
CA PRO A 202 9.43 -6.89 -13.15
C PRO A 202 8.60 -8.11 -13.58
N THR A 203 8.04 -8.84 -12.63
CA THR A 203 7.34 -10.13 -12.86
C THR A 203 5.82 -10.01 -12.90
N VAL A 204 5.26 -8.80 -12.96
CA VAL A 204 3.80 -8.55 -12.90
C VAL A 204 2.99 -9.29 -13.98
N SER A 205 3.61 -9.58 -15.14
CA SER A 205 2.98 -10.32 -16.23
C SER A 205 3.37 -11.80 -16.27
N ASP A 206 4.37 -12.21 -15.50
CA ASP A 206 4.84 -13.59 -15.44
C ASP A 206 4.21 -14.36 -14.26
N SER A 207 3.95 -13.65 -13.16
CA SER A 207 3.50 -14.23 -11.89
C SER A 207 2.31 -13.46 -11.31
N PHE A 208 1.56 -14.13 -10.43
CA PHE A 208 0.56 -13.48 -9.60
C PHE A 208 1.23 -12.72 -8.48
N HIS A 209 0.74 -11.50 -8.23
CA HIS A 209 1.11 -10.64 -7.11
C HIS A 209 -0.14 -10.26 -6.33
N VAL A 210 0.00 -9.96 -5.04
CA VAL A 210 -1.10 -9.48 -4.19
C VAL A 210 -1.02 -7.97 -4.09
N TYR A 211 -2.00 -7.29 -4.69
CA TYR A 211 -2.16 -5.84 -4.61
C TYR A 211 -3.07 -5.54 -3.43
N THR A 212 -2.59 -4.76 -2.49
CA THR A 212 -3.26 -4.54 -1.21
C THR A 212 -3.47 -3.07 -0.92
N LEU A 213 -4.67 -2.74 -0.44
CA LEU A 213 -5.00 -1.48 0.21
C LEU A 213 -5.36 -1.76 1.68
N GLU A 214 -4.70 -1.09 2.61
CA GLU A 214 -5.20 -0.94 3.99
C GLU A 214 -5.75 0.49 4.15
N TRP A 215 -7.01 0.59 4.50
CA TRP A 215 -7.73 1.85 4.56
C TRP A 215 -8.40 2.03 5.92
N SER A 216 -8.14 3.17 6.53
CA SER A 216 -8.69 3.59 7.82
C SER A 216 -9.21 5.04 7.75
N PRO A 217 -9.86 5.56 8.80
CA PRO A 217 -10.25 6.97 8.85
C PRO A 217 -9.08 7.95 8.69
N THR A 218 -7.85 7.51 8.96
CA THR A 218 -6.67 8.38 9.05
C THR A 218 -5.66 8.17 7.93
N TYR A 219 -5.73 7.05 7.19
CA TYR A 219 -4.75 6.74 6.15
C TYR A 219 -5.28 5.79 5.07
N LEU A 220 -4.58 5.80 3.93
CA LEU A 220 -4.58 4.80 2.88
C LEU A 220 -3.15 4.29 2.71
N TYR A 221 -2.94 2.97 2.74
CA TYR A 221 -1.64 2.34 2.68
C TYR A 221 -1.63 1.26 1.60
N PHE A 222 -0.73 1.39 0.63
CA PHE A 222 -0.68 0.57 -0.57
C PHE A 222 0.53 -0.35 -0.55
N LEU A 223 0.30 -1.64 -0.82
CA LEU A 223 1.34 -2.66 -0.77
C LEU A 223 1.25 -3.57 -2.01
N VAL A 224 2.40 -4.15 -2.39
CA VAL A 224 2.47 -5.28 -3.31
C VAL A 224 3.24 -6.40 -2.61
N ASP A 225 2.64 -7.60 -2.50
CA ASP A 225 3.22 -8.75 -1.78
C ASP A 225 3.69 -8.38 -0.36
N ASP A 226 2.85 -7.65 0.36
CA ASP A 226 3.13 -7.09 1.69
C ASP A 226 4.31 -6.09 1.76
N VAL A 227 4.87 -5.67 0.61
CA VAL A 227 5.88 -4.62 0.55
C VAL A 227 5.19 -3.27 0.34
N PRO A 228 5.26 -2.34 1.30
CA PRO A 228 4.64 -1.03 1.17
C PRO A 228 5.39 -0.17 0.16
N PHE A 229 4.63 0.63 -0.61
CA PHE A 229 5.22 1.55 -1.58
C PHE A 229 4.56 2.93 -1.65
N HIS A 230 3.31 3.06 -1.15
CA HIS A 230 2.64 4.36 -1.11
C HIS A 230 1.83 4.52 0.17
N PHE A 231 1.81 5.72 0.72
CA PHE A 231 1.08 6.04 1.94
C PHE A 231 0.47 7.44 1.82
N VAL A 232 -0.83 7.52 2.04
CA VAL A 232 -1.57 8.79 2.05
C VAL A 232 -2.26 8.92 3.41
N TYR A 233 -1.91 9.93 4.18
CA TYR A 233 -2.61 10.24 5.42
C TYR A 233 -3.71 11.27 5.19
N ASN A 234 -4.71 11.24 6.07
CA ASN A 234 -5.81 12.21 6.06
C ASN A 234 -5.32 13.59 6.52
N ASP A 235 -5.00 14.45 5.58
CA ASP A 235 -4.64 15.85 5.82
C ASP A 235 -5.85 16.80 5.75
N GLY A 236 -7.02 16.25 5.43
CA GLY A 236 -8.27 16.98 5.24
C GLY A 236 -8.98 17.36 6.54
N GLN A 237 -8.83 16.60 7.62
CA GLN A 237 -9.47 16.84 8.92
C GLN A 237 -10.95 17.31 8.82
N ASN A 238 -11.81 16.52 8.14
CA ASN A 238 -13.20 16.79 7.80
C ASN A 238 -13.41 17.68 6.55
N ASP A 239 -12.39 17.94 5.76
CA ASP A 239 -12.52 18.57 4.45
C ASP A 239 -12.76 17.51 3.36
N GLN A 240 -14.01 17.36 2.93
CA GLN A 240 -14.42 16.39 1.91
C GLN A 240 -13.78 16.64 0.54
N ASN A 241 -13.27 17.86 0.28
CA ASN A 241 -12.54 18.13 -0.96
C ASN A 241 -11.17 17.45 -0.99
N LYS A 242 -10.58 17.21 0.20
CA LYS A 242 -9.29 16.54 0.36
C LYS A 242 -9.43 15.07 0.74
N TRP A 243 -10.43 14.75 1.58
CA TRP A 243 -10.62 13.40 2.12
C TRP A 243 -12.09 12.97 2.07
N PRO A 244 -12.61 12.54 0.91
CA PRO A 244 -13.96 11.98 0.79
C PRO A 244 -14.04 10.51 1.23
N PHE A 245 -12.95 9.93 1.71
CA PHE A 245 -12.80 8.51 2.02
C PHE A 245 -13.35 8.09 3.40
N ASP A 246 -14.32 8.83 3.89
CA ASP A 246 -15.18 8.45 5.04
C ASP A 246 -16.56 7.95 4.57
N ASN A 247 -16.70 7.70 3.27
CA ASN A 247 -17.92 7.23 2.63
C ASN A 247 -17.66 5.89 1.92
N ASP A 248 -18.73 5.18 1.63
CA ASP A 248 -18.66 3.88 0.95
C ASP A 248 -18.07 4.00 -0.45
N VAL A 249 -17.24 3.03 -0.79
CA VAL A 249 -16.68 2.82 -2.13
C VAL A 249 -16.99 1.42 -2.63
N PHE A 250 -16.93 1.22 -3.94
CA PHE A 250 -17.04 -0.08 -4.59
C PHE A 250 -15.79 -0.38 -5.43
N ILE A 251 -15.49 -1.68 -5.59
CA ILE A 251 -14.33 -2.16 -6.36
C ILE A 251 -14.65 -2.17 -7.85
N ILE A 252 -13.65 -1.84 -8.67
CA ILE A 252 -13.69 -1.91 -10.13
C ILE A 252 -12.45 -2.66 -10.63
N LEU A 253 -12.66 -3.58 -11.58
CA LEU A 253 -11.62 -4.33 -12.27
C LEU A 253 -11.80 -4.15 -13.78
N ASN A 254 -10.75 -3.75 -14.50
CA ASN A 254 -10.82 -3.61 -15.95
C ASN A 254 -9.46 -3.66 -16.64
N ILE A 255 -9.48 -3.81 -17.96
CA ILE A 255 -8.36 -3.46 -18.82
C ILE A 255 -8.86 -2.39 -19.81
N ALA A 256 -8.34 -1.17 -19.71
CA ALA A 256 -8.47 -0.17 -20.76
C ALA A 256 -7.45 -0.43 -21.89
N VAL A 257 -7.75 0.05 -23.09
CA VAL A 257 -6.87 -0.02 -24.26
C VAL A 257 -6.62 1.38 -24.80
N GLY A 258 -5.36 1.76 -24.91
CA GLY A 258 -5.01 3.10 -25.39
C GLY A 258 -5.34 4.17 -24.36
N GLY A 259 -6.10 5.17 -24.78
CA GLY A 259 -6.46 6.30 -23.93
C GLY A 259 -5.30 7.30 -23.69
N ASP A 260 -5.59 8.28 -22.85
CA ASP A 260 -4.67 9.40 -22.59
C ASP A 260 -3.36 8.98 -21.91
N TRP A 261 -3.38 7.86 -21.17
CA TRP A 261 -2.20 7.33 -20.52
C TRP A 261 -1.72 6.01 -21.14
N GLY A 262 -2.52 4.96 -21.18
CA GLY A 262 -2.11 3.67 -21.76
C GLY A 262 -1.71 3.76 -23.24
N GLY A 263 -2.24 4.77 -23.96
CA GLY A 263 -2.00 5.03 -25.37
C GLY A 263 -0.82 5.93 -25.74
N VAL A 264 -0.09 6.49 -24.76
CA VAL A 264 0.98 7.50 -25.00
C VAL A 264 2.03 7.03 -26.01
N GLN A 265 2.36 5.74 -26.01
CA GLN A 265 3.28 5.13 -26.98
C GLN A 265 2.59 4.33 -28.10
N GLY A 266 1.27 4.53 -28.27
CA GLY A 266 0.43 3.80 -29.22
C GLY A 266 0.08 2.39 -28.74
N VAL A 267 -0.73 1.68 -29.53
CA VAL A 267 -1.21 0.33 -29.25
C VAL A 267 -0.54 -0.67 -30.18
N ASN A 268 -0.04 -1.78 -29.65
CA ASN A 268 0.54 -2.88 -30.42
C ASN A 268 -0.53 -3.94 -30.70
N ASN A 269 -1.17 -3.91 -31.86
CA ASN A 269 -2.21 -4.86 -32.24
C ASN A 269 -1.74 -6.32 -32.27
N SER A 270 -0.43 -6.58 -32.37
CA SER A 270 0.09 -7.96 -32.36
C SER A 270 0.23 -8.54 -30.95
N ALA A 271 0.05 -7.73 -29.90
CA ALA A 271 0.11 -8.19 -28.52
C ALA A 271 -1.23 -8.75 -28.00
N PHE A 272 -2.31 -8.59 -28.74
CA PHE A 272 -3.61 -9.15 -28.33
C PHE A 272 -3.69 -10.67 -28.58
N PRO A 273 -4.41 -11.43 -27.71
CA PRO A 273 -5.21 -10.96 -26.59
C PRO A 273 -4.33 -10.52 -25.39
N MET A 274 -4.74 -9.45 -24.70
CA MET A 274 -4.11 -8.97 -23.47
C MET A 274 -4.99 -9.39 -22.29
N ARG A 275 -4.43 -10.07 -21.29
CA ARG A 275 -5.21 -10.71 -20.21
C ARG A 275 -4.76 -10.27 -18.83
N MET A 276 -5.70 -9.90 -17.98
CA MET A 276 -5.55 -9.84 -16.54
C MET A 276 -6.24 -11.03 -15.91
N LEU A 277 -5.50 -11.84 -15.16
CA LEU A 277 -6.00 -12.97 -14.42
C LEU A 277 -6.15 -12.56 -12.97
N VAL A 278 -7.33 -12.73 -12.37
CA VAL A 278 -7.57 -12.45 -10.96
C VAL A 278 -7.91 -13.76 -10.26
N ASP A 279 -7.05 -14.17 -9.33
CA ASP A 279 -7.18 -15.41 -8.56
C ASP A 279 -8.21 -15.25 -7.44
N TYR A 280 -8.16 -14.11 -6.73
CA TYR A 280 -9.16 -13.77 -5.73
C TYR A 280 -9.28 -12.26 -5.51
N VAL A 281 -10.43 -11.89 -4.95
CA VAL A 281 -10.66 -10.59 -4.30
C VAL A 281 -11.15 -10.86 -2.88
N ARG A 282 -10.46 -10.33 -1.88
CA ARG A 282 -10.77 -10.52 -0.45
C ARG A 282 -10.85 -9.19 0.25
N VAL A 283 -11.85 -9.04 1.11
CA VAL A 283 -12.04 -7.85 1.94
C VAL A 283 -12.10 -8.26 3.40
N TYR A 284 -11.36 -7.55 4.21
CA TYR A 284 -11.22 -7.80 5.64
C TYR A 284 -11.59 -6.55 6.42
N GLU A 285 -12.21 -6.74 7.59
CA GLU A 285 -12.35 -5.68 8.58
C GLU A 285 -11.27 -5.79 9.66
N ALA A 286 -10.88 -4.66 10.23
CA ALA A 286 -9.96 -4.64 11.35
C ALA A 286 -10.66 -5.17 12.60
N THR A 287 -10.03 -6.12 13.31
CA THR A 287 -10.55 -6.66 14.56
C THR A 287 -10.31 -5.73 15.75
N ASP A 288 -9.29 -4.87 15.66
CA ASP A 288 -9.00 -3.79 16.60
C ASP A 288 -8.49 -2.57 15.81
N GLN A 289 -9.34 -1.56 15.67
CA GLN A 289 -9.02 -0.32 14.92
C GLN A 289 -8.12 0.64 15.70
N HIS A 290 -7.84 0.35 16.97
CA HIS A 290 -7.08 1.22 17.86
C HIS A 290 -5.73 0.63 18.28
N GLN A 291 -5.20 -0.33 17.51
CA GLN A 291 -3.87 -0.85 17.83
C GLN A 291 -2.81 0.21 17.60
N ASP A 292 -1.97 0.38 18.62
CA ASP A 292 -0.78 1.19 18.52
C ASP A 292 0.32 0.42 17.77
N VAL A 293 1.26 1.15 17.19
CA VAL A 293 2.49 0.61 16.63
C VAL A 293 3.68 1.09 17.44
N ASP A 294 4.68 0.24 17.58
CA ASP A 294 5.92 0.59 18.22
C ASP A 294 6.82 1.37 17.24
N VAL A 295 7.12 2.61 17.59
CA VAL A 295 8.03 3.47 16.82
C VAL A 295 9.31 3.71 17.63
N THR A 296 10.44 3.27 17.07
CA THR A 296 11.75 3.54 17.66
C THR A 296 12.34 4.80 17.03
N PHE A 297 12.46 5.84 17.84
CA PHE A 297 13.11 7.09 17.48
C PHE A 297 14.61 6.98 17.74
N GLN A 298 15.44 7.51 16.83
CA GLN A 298 16.89 7.47 16.93
C GLN A 298 17.50 8.83 16.65
N VAL A 299 18.49 9.24 17.48
CA VAL A 299 19.27 10.47 17.26
C VAL A 299 20.75 10.19 17.50
N ASN A 300 21.56 10.58 16.53
CA ASN A 300 23.02 10.43 16.56
C ASN A 300 23.68 11.69 17.13
N MET A 301 24.47 11.51 18.18
CA MET A 301 25.14 12.57 18.91
C MET A 301 26.63 12.72 18.59
N LYS A 302 27.11 12.10 17.51
CA LYS A 302 28.52 12.08 17.11
C LYS A 302 29.17 13.47 17.06
N ASN A 303 28.41 14.49 16.68
CA ASN A 303 28.88 15.86 16.50
C ASN A 303 28.59 16.79 17.70
N GLU A 304 27.99 16.26 18.77
CA GLU A 304 27.53 17.03 19.92
C GLU A 304 27.98 16.43 21.24
N LEU A 305 28.24 17.29 22.22
CA LEU A 305 28.50 16.85 23.60
C LEU A 305 27.18 16.54 24.31
N VAL A 306 27.03 15.30 24.72
CA VAL A 306 25.85 14.87 25.48
C VAL A 306 25.84 15.52 26.87
N ASN A 307 24.70 16.14 27.22
CA ASN A 307 24.49 16.68 28.57
C ASN A 307 24.54 15.55 29.61
N GLY A 308 25.11 15.80 30.77
CA GLY A 308 25.23 14.79 31.83
C GLY A 308 23.92 14.21 32.35
N THR A 309 22.76 14.76 31.97
CA THR A 309 21.43 14.25 32.28
C THR A 309 20.78 13.48 31.10
N GLY A 310 21.57 13.18 30.05
CA GLY A 310 21.16 12.37 28.88
C GLY A 310 20.27 13.12 27.88
N LEU A 311 19.81 12.38 26.89
CA LEU A 311 18.92 12.87 25.86
C LEU A 311 17.45 12.61 26.15
N ARG A 312 16.61 13.42 25.53
CA ARG A 312 15.14 13.33 25.63
C ARG A 312 14.50 13.54 24.27
N ILE A 313 13.30 12.97 24.09
CA ILE A 313 12.38 13.33 23.03
C ILE A 313 11.16 14.01 23.65
N SER A 314 10.69 15.09 23.06
CA SER A 314 9.56 15.87 23.58
C SER A 314 9.06 16.87 22.53
N GLY A 315 8.20 17.77 22.95
CA GLY A 315 7.66 18.87 22.12
C GLY A 315 6.55 18.43 21.18
N GLY A 316 5.99 19.39 20.46
CA GLY A 316 4.92 19.20 19.51
C GLY A 316 3.72 18.41 20.07
N SER A 317 3.11 17.64 19.19
CA SER A 317 1.96 16.77 19.52
C SER A 317 2.35 15.40 20.06
N LEU A 318 3.62 14.99 19.97
CA LEU A 318 4.08 13.71 20.53
C LEU A 318 3.92 13.65 22.07
N GLY A 319 3.74 14.82 22.66
CA GLY A 319 3.08 14.98 23.94
C GLY A 319 3.72 14.25 25.11
N ALA A 320 4.98 14.45 25.36
CA ALA A 320 5.51 14.12 26.70
C ALA A 320 4.90 14.97 27.82
N GLY A 321 3.93 15.79 27.53
CA GLY A 321 3.08 16.54 28.47
C GLY A 321 3.78 17.55 29.39
N HIS A 322 5.11 17.58 29.38
CA HIS A 322 5.91 18.44 30.25
C HIS A 322 7.30 18.73 29.62
N PRO A 323 7.97 19.80 30.01
CA PRO A 323 9.25 20.20 29.42
C PRO A 323 10.38 19.18 29.61
N GLY A 324 10.26 18.24 30.55
CA GLY A 324 11.26 17.21 30.79
C GLY A 324 11.47 16.20 29.68
N GLY A 325 10.42 15.88 28.94
CA GLY A 325 10.45 14.90 27.86
C GLY A 325 10.65 13.45 28.30
N ILE A 326 10.61 12.53 27.33
CA ILE A 326 10.83 11.09 27.52
C ILE A 326 12.33 10.79 27.38
N ALA A 327 12.90 9.98 28.28
CA ALA A 327 14.30 9.62 28.25
C ALA A 327 14.62 8.74 27.03
N MET A 328 15.79 8.97 26.46
CA MET A 328 16.40 8.11 25.45
C MET A 328 17.64 7.45 26.05
N GLU A 329 18.05 6.32 25.49
CA GLU A 329 19.19 5.52 25.96
C GLU A 329 20.15 5.21 24.79
N ASP A 330 21.43 5.18 25.10
CA ASP A 330 22.52 4.71 24.24
C ASP A 330 23.08 3.43 24.90
N ILE A 331 22.47 2.27 24.54
CA ILE A 331 22.70 1.00 25.25
C ILE A 331 24.05 0.39 24.90
N ASP A 332 24.50 0.53 23.65
CA ASP A 332 25.76 -0.06 23.15
C ASP A 332 26.93 0.91 23.11
N GLY A 333 26.66 2.18 23.37
CA GLY A 333 27.71 3.22 23.48
C GLY A 333 28.24 3.69 22.13
N ASP A 334 27.47 3.53 21.06
CA ASP A 334 27.86 3.93 19.70
C ASP A 334 27.57 5.41 19.38
N GLY A 335 26.91 6.11 20.31
CA GLY A 335 26.50 7.50 20.19
C GLY A 335 25.15 7.73 19.57
N VAL A 336 24.41 6.65 19.21
CA VAL A 336 23.02 6.71 18.74
C VAL A 336 22.08 6.44 19.92
N TRP A 337 21.39 7.47 20.33
CA TRP A 337 20.39 7.40 21.40
C TRP A 337 19.03 7.01 20.84
N SER A 338 18.33 6.11 21.50
CA SER A 338 17.05 5.58 21.05
C SER A 338 15.98 5.53 22.14
N VAL A 339 14.71 5.55 21.72
CA VAL A 339 13.54 5.27 22.56
C VAL A 339 12.42 4.70 21.68
N THR A 340 11.73 3.68 22.17
CA THR A 340 10.55 3.12 21.51
C THR A 340 9.29 3.63 22.22
N LEU A 341 8.35 4.16 21.43
CA LEU A 341 7.05 4.64 21.91
C LEU A 341 5.94 3.91 21.18
N SER A 342 4.90 3.51 21.91
CA SER A 342 3.68 2.97 21.33
C SER A 342 2.76 4.12 20.94
N LEU A 343 2.42 4.23 19.65
CA LEU A 343 1.70 5.36 19.06
C LEU A 343 0.56 4.86 18.18
N PRO A 344 -0.59 5.57 18.11
CA PRO A 344 -1.70 5.19 17.25
C PRO A 344 -1.27 5.08 15.78
N LYS A 345 -1.72 4.01 15.08
CA LYS A 345 -1.50 3.82 13.64
C LYS A 345 -2.02 5.02 12.84
N GLY A 346 -1.30 5.40 11.78
CA GLY A 346 -1.71 6.44 10.85
C GLY A 346 -1.88 7.84 11.46
N SER A 347 -1.36 8.07 12.66
CA SER A 347 -1.43 9.36 13.33
C SER A 347 -0.25 10.26 12.97
N VAL A 348 -0.47 11.57 13.05
CA VAL A 348 0.56 12.59 12.77
C VAL A 348 1.03 13.17 14.09
N HIS A 349 2.32 13.13 14.30
CA HIS A 349 2.97 13.68 15.50
C HIS A 349 4.04 14.69 15.11
N THR A 350 4.19 15.72 15.94
CA THR A 350 5.34 16.63 15.88
C THR A 350 6.17 16.47 17.13
N TYR A 351 7.50 16.56 17.01
CA TYR A 351 8.43 16.31 18.10
C TYR A 351 9.77 17.01 17.89
N LYS A 352 10.59 17.08 18.96
CA LYS A 352 11.99 17.48 18.93
C LYS A 352 12.85 16.63 19.85
N TYR A 353 14.11 16.52 19.49
CA TYR A 353 15.14 16.01 20.41
C TYR A 353 15.64 17.12 21.34
N ARG A 354 16.03 16.71 22.53
CA ARG A 354 16.47 17.63 23.58
C ARG A 354 17.70 17.08 24.30
N ASN A 355 18.79 17.84 24.30
CA ASN A 355 20.03 17.47 24.96
C ASN A 355 20.03 17.96 26.40
N GLY A 356 19.55 17.11 27.32
CA GLY A 356 19.45 17.37 28.73
C GLY A 356 18.02 17.31 29.30
N TYR A 357 17.94 17.14 30.62
CA TYR A 357 16.70 17.11 31.39
C TYR A 357 16.40 18.46 32.03
N PHE A 358 15.36 19.14 31.58
CA PHE A 358 14.98 20.47 32.07
C PHE A 358 13.47 20.49 32.40
N PRO A 359 13.05 19.86 33.52
CA PRO A 359 11.64 19.64 33.82
C PRO A 359 10.84 20.92 34.06
N ASP A 360 11.51 21.99 34.45
CA ASP A 360 10.88 23.26 34.82
C ASP A 360 11.03 24.34 33.74
N SER A 361 11.57 24.02 32.57
CA SER A 361 11.90 25.01 31.54
C SER A 361 11.70 24.50 30.12
N TRP A 362 11.06 25.28 29.27
CA TRP A 362 10.97 25.07 27.84
C TRP A 362 12.12 25.73 27.04
N ASN A 363 13.04 26.40 27.66
CA ASN A 363 13.96 27.31 26.98
C ASN A 363 15.37 26.75 26.74
N SER A 364 15.67 25.48 27.09
CA SER A 364 17.02 24.96 27.04
C SER A 364 17.12 23.57 26.40
N GLY A 365 18.25 23.31 25.74
CA GLY A 365 18.64 21.98 25.27
C GLY A 365 17.97 21.49 23.99
N TRP A 366 17.13 22.28 23.39
CA TRP A 366 16.46 21.88 22.15
C TRP A 366 17.40 21.86 20.95
N GLU A 367 17.19 20.89 20.06
CA GLU A 367 17.79 20.93 18.73
C GLU A 367 17.30 22.16 17.94
N ILE A 368 18.14 22.63 17.05
CA ILE A 368 17.82 23.77 16.17
C ILE A 368 17.73 23.22 14.75
N LEU A 369 16.51 23.10 14.24
CA LEU A 369 16.24 22.61 12.90
C LEU A 369 16.10 23.76 11.91
N THR A 370 16.43 23.48 10.65
CA THR A 370 16.13 24.34 9.50
C THR A 370 14.73 24.03 8.96
N ASP A 371 14.23 24.89 8.06
CA ASP A 371 12.93 24.71 7.42
C ASP A 371 12.83 23.44 6.54
N GLU A 372 13.94 22.73 6.32
CA GLU A 372 13.95 21.47 5.54
C GLU A 372 13.29 20.30 6.29
N CYS A 373 13.35 20.27 7.61
CA CYS A 373 12.75 19.20 8.43
C CYS A 373 11.94 19.72 9.63
N GLY A 374 11.83 21.01 9.80
CA GLY A 374 10.91 21.64 10.74
C GLY A 374 9.59 21.97 10.04
N VAL A 375 8.47 21.50 10.58
CA VAL A 375 7.16 21.58 9.91
C VAL A 375 6.17 22.58 10.51
N ASP A 376 6.47 23.16 11.66
CA ASP A 376 5.60 24.12 12.35
C ASP A 376 6.36 25.37 12.82
N GLU A 377 5.63 26.35 13.40
CA GLU A 377 6.22 27.61 13.89
C GLU A 377 7.35 27.40 14.94
N SER A 378 7.39 26.23 15.57
CA SER A 378 8.43 25.83 16.50
C SER A 378 9.56 25.03 15.84
N ASN A 379 9.50 24.82 14.52
CA ASN A 379 10.42 23.96 13.77
C ASN A 379 10.54 22.56 14.41
N ASN A 380 9.41 21.91 14.73
CA ASN A 380 9.36 20.53 15.16
C ASN A 380 9.51 19.57 13.97
N ARG A 381 10.10 18.40 14.21
CA ARG A 381 10.05 17.26 13.25
C ARG A 381 8.64 16.75 13.15
N GLN A 382 8.30 16.16 12.02
CA GLN A 382 7.05 15.43 11.84
C GLN A 382 7.29 13.93 11.73
N LEU A 383 6.43 13.17 12.37
CA LEU A 383 6.27 11.73 12.17
C LEU A 383 4.84 11.47 11.72
N ILE A 384 4.70 10.63 10.70
CA ILE A 384 3.44 9.95 10.38
C ILE A 384 3.65 8.49 10.75
N THR A 385 2.89 7.98 11.73
CA THR A 385 3.02 6.59 12.15
C THR A 385 2.55 5.66 11.03
N SER A 386 3.35 4.65 10.75
CA SER A 386 2.97 3.60 9.82
C SER A 386 1.89 2.69 10.45
N VAL A 387 1.46 1.67 9.72
CA VAL A 387 0.56 0.63 10.22
C VAL A 387 1.31 -0.55 10.85
N ARG A 388 2.64 -0.48 10.92
CA ARG A 388 3.54 -1.51 11.46
C ARG A 388 4.60 -0.88 12.34
N ASP A 389 5.16 -1.68 13.25
CA ASP A 389 6.33 -1.30 14.03
C ASP A 389 7.44 -0.77 13.11
N THR A 390 8.03 0.34 13.49
CA THR A 390 8.99 1.05 12.66
C THR A 390 10.19 1.49 13.48
N ILE A 391 11.38 1.26 12.96
CA ILE A 391 12.62 1.86 13.46
C ILE A 391 12.98 2.99 12.49
N LEU A 392 12.91 4.23 12.97
CA LEU A 392 13.30 5.39 12.16
C LEU A 392 14.82 5.40 12.00
N PRO A 393 15.36 5.74 10.82
CA PRO A 393 16.79 5.88 10.66
C PRO A 393 17.32 6.96 11.61
N PRO A 394 18.56 6.83 12.12
CA PRO A 394 19.14 7.85 12.98
C PRO A 394 19.32 9.16 12.22
N VAL A 395 19.06 10.27 12.90
CA VAL A 395 19.34 11.62 12.39
C VAL A 395 20.34 12.31 13.32
N CYS A 396 21.21 13.13 12.77
CA CYS A 396 22.12 13.92 13.58
C CYS A 396 21.36 14.97 14.39
N PHE A 397 21.75 15.21 15.63
CA PHE A 397 21.14 16.25 16.47
C PHE A 397 21.27 17.62 15.77
N SER A 398 20.18 18.36 15.70
CA SER A 398 20.08 19.63 14.95
C SER A 398 20.31 19.50 13.41
N SER A 399 20.05 18.32 12.83
CA SER A 399 20.17 18.08 11.38
C SER A 399 18.96 17.31 10.84
N CYS A 400 18.73 17.41 9.54
CA CYS A 400 17.69 16.64 8.85
C CYS A 400 18.16 15.25 8.39
N THR A 401 19.47 14.98 8.42
CA THR A 401 20.10 13.74 7.97
C THR A 401 20.94 13.11 9.08
N ASP A 402 21.42 11.89 8.85
CA ASP A 402 22.40 11.25 9.75
C ASP A 402 23.73 12.02 9.77
N CYS A 403 24.54 11.75 10.79
CA CYS A 403 25.89 12.29 10.89
C CYS A 403 26.83 11.57 9.91
N ASP A 404 27.53 12.32 9.10
CA ASP A 404 28.60 11.84 8.21
C ASP A 404 29.86 11.35 8.99
#